data_055e4617f46cba6f41b8a9b908302b4f
#
_entry.id   055e4617f46cba6f41b8a9b908302b4f
#
_cell.length_a   1.000
_cell.length_b   1.000
_cell.length_c   1.000
_cell.angle_alpha   90.00
_cell.angle_beta   90.00
_cell.angle_gamma   90.00
#
_symmetry.space_group_name_H-M   'P 1'
#
loop_
_entity.id
_entity.type
_entity.pdbx_description
1 polymer ?
#
loop_
_entity_poly.entity_id
_entity_poly.type
_entity_poly.pdbx_seq_one_letter_code
_entity_poly.pdbx_strand_id
1 'polypeptide(L)' 'MRIERRRENVFAVTVTGDELSALVAGARMALEAMRAAPEPPPAAALEVLEHVLADFDRARERLTAEPPPGG' A
#
# COMPACT_ATOMS: atom_id res chain seq x y z
N MET A 1 5.54 -13.95 -1.61
CA MET A 1 4.37 -13.21 -2.14
C MET A 1 3.51 -14.14 -2.97
N ARG A 2 2.22 -14.05 -2.79
CA ARG A 2 1.25 -14.84 -3.54
C ARG A 2 0.16 -13.92 -4.05
N ILE A 3 -0.19 -14.05 -5.34
CA ILE A 3 -1.18 -13.19 -5.98
C ILE A 3 -2.25 -14.08 -6.60
N GLU A 4 -3.51 -13.85 -6.24
CA GLU A 4 -4.64 -14.59 -6.79
C GLU A 4 -5.66 -13.63 -7.38
N ARG A 5 -6.15 -13.97 -8.56
CA ARG A 5 -7.20 -13.17 -9.17
C ARG A 5 -8.54 -13.52 -8.53
N ARG A 6 -9.25 -12.51 -8.04
CA ARG A 6 -10.58 -12.67 -7.47
C ARG A 6 -11.67 -12.34 -8.48
N ARG A 7 -11.47 -11.29 -9.24
CA ARG A 7 -12.36 -10.84 -10.30
C ARG A 7 -11.51 -10.23 -11.40
N GLU A 8 -12.14 -9.77 -12.47
CA GLU A 8 -11.43 -9.27 -13.64
C GLU A 8 -10.34 -8.26 -13.32
N ASN A 9 -10.60 -7.36 -12.41
CA ASN A 9 -9.64 -6.31 -12.04
C ASN A 9 -9.39 -6.26 -10.54
N VAL A 10 -9.62 -7.37 -9.84
CA VAL A 10 -9.42 -7.43 -8.39
C VAL A 10 -8.56 -8.64 -8.06
N PHE A 11 -7.49 -8.39 -7.30
CA PHE A 11 -6.52 -9.41 -6.91
C PHE A 11 -6.42 -9.46 -5.40
N ALA A 12 -6.21 -10.66 -4.87
CA ALA A 12 -5.83 -10.83 -3.47
C ALA A 12 -4.34 -11.11 -3.42
N VAL A 13 -3.64 -10.41 -2.54
CA VAL A 13 -2.19 -10.53 -2.41
C VAL A 13 -1.86 -10.96 -0.99
N THR A 14 -1.10 -12.05 -0.87
CA THR A 14 -0.61 -12.52 0.42
C THR A 14 0.88 -12.26 0.48
N VAL A 15 1.30 -11.54 1.50
CA VAL A 15 2.71 -11.15 1.68
C VAL A 15 3.09 -11.33 3.14
N THR A 16 4.37 -11.52 3.38
CA THR A 16 4.90 -11.50 4.75
C THR A 16 4.93 -10.06 5.26
N GLY A 17 5.10 -9.89 6.57
CA GLY A 17 5.25 -8.55 7.15
C GLY A 17 6.43 -7.79 6.56
N ASP A 18 7.54 -8.47 6.33
CA ASP A 18 8.73 -7.85 5.73
C ASP A 18 8.49 -7.42 4.29
N GLU A 19 7.84 -8.27 3.51
CA GLU A 19 7.48 -7.94 2.14
C GLU A 19 6.53 -6.73 2.09
N LEU A 20 5.54 -6.73 2.95
CA LEU A 20 4.58 -5.63 3.02
C LEU A 20 5.27 -4.32 3.42
N SER A 21 6.15 -4.36 4.41
CA SER A 21 6.90 -3.18 4.85
C SER A 21 7.76 -2.61 3.72
N ALA A 22 8.42 -3.49 2.95
CA ALA A 22 9.23 -3.06 1.82
C ALA A 22 8.40 -2.40 0.73
N LEU A 23 7.24 -2.99 0.41
CA LEU A 23 6.34 -2.43 -0.60
C LEU A 23 5.82 -1.06 -0.19
N VAL A 24 5.41 -0.92 1.07
CA VAL A 24 4.89 0.35 1.59
C VAL A 24 5.98 1.42 1.65
N ALA A 25 7.18 1.05 2.09
CA ALA A 25 8.31 1.98 2.12
C ALA A 25 8.65 2.48 0.72
N GLY A 26 8.66 1.57 -0.26
CA GLY A 26 8.87 1.95 -1.65
C GLY A 26 7.81 2.88 -2.18
N ALA A 27 6.54 2.61 -1.85
CA ALA A 27 5.42 3.47 -2.26
C ALA A 27 5.52 4.87 -1.66
N ARG A 28 5.91 4.99 -0.38
CA ARG A 28 6.09 6.29 0.26
C ARG A 28 7.23 7.08 -0.36
N MET A 29 8.33 6.41 -0.66
CA MET A 29 9.46 7.04 -1.34
C MET A 29 9.06 7.52 -2.73
N ALA A 30 8.30 6.71 -3.46
CA ALA A 30 7.80 7.09 -4.77
C ALA A 30 6.90 8.32 -4.69
N LEU A 31 6.01 8.37 -3.70
CA LEU A 31 5.12 9.52 -3.51
C LEU A 31 5.91 10.80 -3.25
N GLU A 32 6.90 10.73 -2.37
CA GLU A 32 7.76 11.88 -2.08
C GLU A 32 8.54 12.34 -3.31
N ALA A 33 9.06 11.38 -4.09
CA ALA A 33 9.78 11.69 -5.32
C ALA A 33 8.85 12.38 -6.35
N MET A 34 7.62 11.91 -6.45
CA MET A 34 6.63 12.50 -7.34
C MET A 34 6.30 13.94 -6.94
N ARG A 35 6.15 14.19 -5.64
CA ARG A 35 5.85 15.54 -5.14
C ARG A 35 7.01 16.51 -5.34
N ALA A 36 8.24 16.01 -5.29
CA ALA A 36 9.44 16.82 -5.46
C ALA A 36 9.88 16.96 -6.91
N ALA A 37 9.27 16.23 -7.84
CA ALA A 37 9.68 16.22 -9.23
C ALA A 37 9.47 17.61 -9.88
N PRO A 38 10.42 18.06 -10.71
CA PRO A 38 10.26 19.34 -11.44
C PRO A 38 9.05 19.31 -12.38
N GLU A 39 8.78 18.14 -12.98
CA GLU A 39 7.59 17.94 -13.80
C GLU A 39 6.59 17.14 -12.99
N PRO A 40 5.39 17.66 -12.77
CA PRO A 40 4.42 16.93 -11.97
C PRO A 40 3.98 15.64 -12.68
N PRO A 41 3.86 14.53 -11.93
CA PRO A 41 3.32 13.30 -12.50
C PRO A 41 1.83 13.46 -12.81
N PRO A 42 1.23 12.51 -13.57
CA PRO A 42 -0.20 12.55 -13.78
C PRO A 42 -0.94 12.58 -12.44
N ALA A 43 -1.91 13.48 -12.32
CA ALA A 43 -2.66 13.64 -11.08
C ALA A 43 -3.34 12.34 -10.64
N ALA A 44 -3.84 11.56 -11.60
CA ALA A 44 -4.49 10.29 -11.29
C ALA A 44 -3.55 9.30 -10.59
N ALA A 45 -2.30 9.22 -11.03
CA ALA A 45 -1.33 8.32 -10.41
C ALA A 45 -1.02 8.74 -8.97
N LEU A 46 -0.88 10.04 -8.75
CA LEU A 46 -0.62 10.60 -7.43
C LEU A 46 -1.79 10.32 -6.49
N GLU A 47 -3.01 10.55 -6.94
CA GLU A 47 -4.21 10.32 -6.15
C GLU A 47 -4.36 8.85 -5.75
N VAL A 48 -4.14 7.93 -6.69
CA VAL A 48 -4.24 6.50 -6.41
C VAL A 48 -3.23 6.11 -5.33
N LEU A 49 -2.00 6.59 -5.45
CA LEU A 49 -0.96 6.25 -4.48
C LEU A 49 -1.27 6.83 -3.09
N GLU A 50 -1.76 8.05 -3.02
CA GLU A 50 -2.17 8.67 -1.76
C GLU A 50 -3.31 7.89 -1.10
N HIS A 51 -4.31 7.47 -1.88
CA HIS A 51 -5.43 6.68 -1.37
C HIS A 51 -4.98 5.32 -0.84
N VAL A 52 -4.11 4.64 -1.58
CA VAL A 52 -3.61 3.33 -1.17
C VAL A 52 -2.86 3.43 0.15
N LEU A 53 -2.00 4.43 0.28
CA LEU A 53 -1.24 4.63 1.51
C LEU A 53 -2.13 5.01 2.70
N ALA A 54 -3.14 5.84 2.48
CA ALA A 54 -4.10 6.19 3.52
C ALA A 54 -4.92 4.97 3.97
N ASP A 55 -5.36 4.15 3.03
CA ASP A 55 -6.09 2.92 3.33
C ASP A 55 -5.22 1.94 4.11
N PHE A 56 -3.96 1.82 3.72
CA PHE A 56 -3.00 0.98 4.42
C PHE A 56 -2.82 1.45 5.87
N ASP A 57 -2.66 2.74 6.08
CA ASP A 57 -2.45 3.29 7.43
C ASP A 57 -3.66 3.00 8.33
N ARG A 58 -4.87 3.13 7.80
CA ARG A 58 -6.09 2.80 8.54
C ARG A 58 -6.19 1.32 8.88
N ALA A 59 -5.86 0.47 7.91
CA ALA A 59 -5.86 -0.98 8.12
C ALA A 59 -4.82 -1.39 9.16
N ARG A 60 -3.66 -0.77 9.13
CA ARG A 60 -2.58 -1.01 10.08
C ARG A 60 -3.01 -0.65 11.50
N GLU A 61 -3.71 0.46 11.68
CA GLU A 61 -4.23 0.87 12.99
C GLU A 61 -5.18 -0.19 13.55
N ARG A 62 -6.08 -0.72 12.71
CA ARG A 62 -7.00 -1.77 13.13
C ARG A 62 -6.27 -3.04 13.52
N LEU A 63 -5.26 -3.43 12.76
CA LEU A 63 -4.48 -4.62 13.04
C LEU A 63 -3.69 -4.49 14.35
N THR A 64 -3.18 -3.29 14.62
CA THR A 64 -2.45 -3.02 15.85
C THR A 64 -3.37 -3.05 17.06
N ALA A 65 -4.62 -2.62 16.91
CA ALA A 65 -5.61 -2.60 17.97
C ALA A 65 -6.19 -3.97 18.30
N GLU A 66 -6.14 -4.91 17.36
CA GLU A 66 -6.67 -6.26 17.56
C GLU A 66 -5.65 -7.16 18.25
N PRO A 67 -6.10 -8.06 19.14
CA PRO A 67 -5.19 -9.04 19.72
C PRO A 67 -4.69 -9.99 18.64
N PRO A 68 -3.43 -10.48 18.74
CA PRO A 68 -2.89 -11.39 17.73
C PRO A 68 -3.70 -12.68 17.66
N PRO A 69 -3.98 -13.20 16.45
CA PRO A 69 -4.72 -14.44 16.30
C PRO A 69 -3.93 -15.62 16.88
N GLY A 70 -4.62 -16.50 17.59
CA GLY A 70 -4.00 -17.68 18.20
C GLY A 70 -3.09 -17.39 19.39
N GLY A 71 -3.07 -16.15 19.82
CA GLY A 71 -2.25 -15.71 20.95
C GLY A 71 -2.75 -16.16 22.27
#